data_8e05f012b17a015407a5b6a99f1873ce
#
_entry.id   8e05f012b17a015407a5b6a99f1873ce
#
_cell.length_a   1.000
_cell.length_b   1.000
_cell.length_c   1.000
_cell.angle_alpha   90.00
_cell.angle_beta   90.00
_cell.angle_gamma   90.00
#
_symmetry.space_group_name_H-M   'P 1'
#
loop_
_entity.id
_entity.type
_entity.pdbx_description
1 polymer ?
#
loop_
_entity_poly.entity_id
_entity_poly.type
_entity_poly.pdbx_seq_one_letter_code
_entity_poly.pdbx_strand_id
1 'polypeptide(L)'
;PPFEYTTQEVTFHNKGVNIKTGQPTDGGEAWLGGTLTYPKNFKVGMPVVLMVSGSGQQNRDEELMGHKPFLVIADYLARHGIATLRYDDRGIDKSTGDPRTVTLQSNMLDAQAGIDYLKGLKKFGKIGIIGHSEGGLIGYMLAAGGKADFVVSLAGPVLQGDSVLRMQNRDILTTAGLDKENVEKYTTALNRIFQYKISGQKMKFSDKPEVLVPMLTTDINLMPELKKNLVEAVKMIDQPW
;
A
#
# COMPACT_ATOMS: atom_id res chain seq x y z
N PRO A 1 28.93 11.24 -10.01
CA PRO A 1 28.84 11.43 -11.44
C PRO A 1 27.45 11.88 -11.82
N PRO A 2 27.25 12.69 -12.86
CA PRO A 2 25.94 13.06 -13.33
C PRO A 2 25.18 11.78 -13.71
N PHE A 3 23.90 11.73 -13.32
CA PHE A 3 23.05 10.60 -13.67
C PHE A 3 22.93 10.51 -15.19
N GLU A 4 23.04 9.30 -15.73
CA GLU A 4 22.92 9.06 -17.18
C GLU A 4 21.45 9.02 -17.66
N TYR A 5 20.53 9.62 -16.91
CA TYR A 5 19.11 9.70 -17.21
C TYR A 5 18.56 11.08 -16.84
N THR A 6 17.36 11.40 -17.29
CA THR A 6 16.68 12.65 -16.96
C THR A 6 15.47 12.39 -16.09
N THR A 7 15.18 13.33 -15.19
CA THR A 7 13.99 13.30 -14.34
C THR A 7 13.10 14.49 -14.65
N GLN A 8 11.79 14.28 -14.55
CA GLN A 8 10.79 15.32 -14.71
C GLN A 8 9.82 15.21 -13.53
N GLU A 9 9.63 16.33 -12.81
CA GLU A 9 8.54 16.44 -11.86
C GLU A 9 7.23 16.49 -12.61
N VAL A 10 6.27 15.72 -12.15
CA VAL A 10 4.96 15.59 -12.76
C VAL A 10 3.87 15.63 -11.70
N THR A 11 2.67 15.99 -12.13
CA THR A 11 1.48 15.88 -11.29
C THR A 11 0.38 15.23 -12.13
N PHE A 12 -0.33 14.28 -11.57
CA PHE A 12 -1.47 13.63 -12.21
C PHE A 12 -2.68 13.60 -11.28
N HIS A 13 -3.85 13.38 -11.84
CA HIS A 13 -5.10 13.68 -11.18
C HIS A 13 -5.99 12.44 -11.04
N ASN A 14 -6.28 12.05 -9.80
CA ASN A 14 -7.41 11.21 -9.47
C ASN A 14 -8.62 12.12 -9.22
N LYS A 15 -9.62 12.07 -10.08
CA LYS A 15 -10.81 12.94 -10.03
C LYS A 15 -11.76 12.64 -8.87
N GLY A 16 -11.52 11.58 -8.10
CA GLY A 16 -12.40 11.20 -7.00
C GLY A 16 -13.81 10.76 -7.42
N VAL A 17 -13.99 10.46 -8.71
CA VAL A 17 -15.27 10.01 -9.25
C VAL A 17 -15.09 8.82 -10.19
N ASN A 18 -16.03 7.91 -10.16
CA ASN A 18 -16.09 6.82 -11.12
C ASN A 18 -16.46 7.39 -12.50
N ILE A 19 -15.57 7.24 -13.48
CA ILE A 19 -15.70 7.83 -14.83
C ILE A 19 -16.98 7.36 -15.55
N LYS A 20 -17.47 6.16 -15.26
CA LYS A 20 -18.66 5.59 -15.91
C LYS A 20 -19.96 6.05 -15.26
N THR A 21 -19.99 6.19 -13.94
CA THR A 21 -21.23 6.47 -13.19
C THR A 21 -21.30 7.91 -12.68
N GLY A 22 -20.18 8.65 -12.65
CA GLY A 22 -20.09 9.98 -12.05
C GLY A 22 -20.19 9.99 -10.53
N GLN A 23 -20.33 8.84 -9.89
CA GLN A 23 -20.45 8.75 -8.42
C GLN A 23 -19.09 9.00 -7.76
N PRO A 24 -19.08 9.66 -6.57
CA PRO A 24 -17.86 9.79 -5.77
C PRO A 24 -17.22 8.42 -5.49
N THR A 25 -15.90 8.40 -5.45
CA THR A 25 -15.11 7.22 -5.07
C THR A 25 -14.48 7.40 -3.70
N ASP A 26 -14.04 6.31 -3.10
CA ASP A 26 -13.32 6.34 -1.83
C ASP A 26 -12.12 7.28 -1.89
N GLY A 27 -11.88 8.01 -0.81
CA GLY A 27 -10.82 8.98 -0.68
C GLY A 27 -11.02 10.28 -1.45
N GLY A 28 -12.02 10.38 -2.33
CA GLY A 28 -12.31 11.59 -3.11
C GLY A 28 -11.18 12.00 -4.07
N GLU A 29 -11.19 13.28 -4.45
CA GLU A 29 -10.22 13.86 -5.38
C GLU A 29 -8.82 14.00 -4.79
N ALA A 30 -7.78 13.73 -5.60
CA ALA A 30 -6.39 14.00 -5.26
C ALA A 30 -5.55 14.36 -6.48
N TRP A 31 -4.63 15.32 -6.29
CA TRP A 31 -3.53 15.58 -7.21
C TRP A 31 -2.27 14.94 -6.65
N LEU A 32 -1.64 14.09 -7.44
CA LEU A 32 -0.53 13.25 -7.01
C LEU A 32 0.76 13.73 -7.64
N GLY A 33 1.69 14.19 -6.78
CA GLY A 33 3.02 14.63 -7.19
C GLY A 33 3.94 13.45 -7.40
N GLY A 34 4.73 13.46 -8.46
CA GLY A 34 5.64 12.36 -8.77
C GLY A 34 6.87 12.78 -9.56
N THR A 35 7.77 11.83 -9.73
CA THR A 35 8.97 11.96 -10.55
C THR A 35 8.94 10.92 -11.67
N LEU A 36 8.86 11.39 -12.91
CA LEU A 36 9.01 10.57 -14.10
C LEU A 36 10.47 10.56 -14.52
N THR A 37 11.08 9.37 -14.55
CA THR A 37 12.48 9.17 -14.92
C THR A 37 12.56 8.56 -16.32
N TYR A 38 13.33 9.18 -17.20
CA TYR A 38 13.57 8.71 -18.56
C TYR A 38 15.01 8.20 -18.71
N PRO A 39 15.23 7.02 -19.31
CA PRO A 39 16.57 6.54 -19.67
C PRO A 39 17.32 7.54 -20.55
N LYS A 40 18.67 7.53 -20.51
CA LYS A 40 19.53 8.43 -21.31
C LYS A 40 19.17 8.45 -22.80
N ASN A 41 18.90 7.31 -23.36
CA ASN A 41 18.58 7.15 -24.78
C ASN A 41 17.09 6.83 -24.99
N PHE A 42 16.23 7.49 -24.23
CA PHE A 42 14.79 7.24 -24.31
C PHE A 42 14.27 7.40 -25.74
N LYS A 43 13.51 6.41 -26.20
CA LYS A 43 12.77 6.43 -27.46
C LYS A 43 11.30 6.14 -27.19
N VAL A 44 10.42 6.76 -27.98
CA VAL A 44 8.99 6.44 -27.95
C VAL A 44 8.80 4.94 -28.18
N GLY A 45 7.95 4.31 -27.41
CA GLY A 45 7.72 2.87 -27.44
C GLY A 45 8.51 2.07 -26.40
N MET A 46 9.47 2.68 -25.68
CA MET A 46 10.14 2.02 -24.55
C MET A 46 9.17 1.77 -23.40
N PRO A 47 9.42 0.74 -22.56
CA PRO A 47 8.55 0.44 -21.44
C PRO A 47 8.68 1.46 -20.32
N VAL A 48 7.63 1.55 -19.50
CA VAL A 48 7.61 2.32 -18.26
C VAL A 48 6.95 1.50 -17.15
N VAL A 49 7.38 1.69 -15.92
CA VAL A 49 6.74 1.12 -14.74
C VAL A 49 6.26 2.22 -13.79
N LEU A 50 5.02 2.09 -13.34
CA LEU A 50 4.51 2.81 -12.17
C LEU A 50 4.99 2.08 -10.92
N MET A 51 5.55 2.81 -9.97
CA MET A 51 5.98 2.23 -8.70
C MET A 51 4.95 2.58 -7.63
N VAL A 52 4.42 1.56 -6.96
CA VAL A 52 3.34 1.66 -5.98
C VAL A 52 3.84 1.17 -4.63
N SER A 53 3.84 2.06 -3.64
CA SER A 53 4.34 1.83 -2.29
C SER A 53 3.51 0.82 -1.49
N GLY A 54 4.07 0.36 -0.39
CA GLY A 54 3.39 -0.47 0.60
C GLY A 54 2.39 0.31 1.44
N SER A 55 1.74 -0.39 2.38
CA SER A 55 0.77 0.21 3.29
C SER A 55 1.39 1.30 4.17
N GLY A 56 0.56 2.26 4.56
CA GLY A 56 0.95 3.47 5.29
C GLY A 56 1.13 4.66 4.36
N GLN A 57 1.59 5.77 4.93
CA GLN A 57 1.81 7.02 4.21
C GLN A 57 3.27 7.10 3.76
N GLN A 58 3.52 6.92 2.48
CA GLN A 58 4.86 6.85 1.90
C GLN A 58 5.12 8.00 0.93
N ASN A 59 6.35 8.51 0.93
CA ASN A 59 6.80 9.35 -0.16
C ASN A 59 7.17 8.49 -1.38
N ARG A 60 7.39 9.13 -2.51
CA ARG A 60 7.71 8.48 -3.81
C ARG A 60 8.94 7.57 -3.79
N ASP A 61 9.82 7.73 -2.79
CA ASP A 61 11.03 6.95 -2.64
C ASP A 61 10.86 5.74 -1.71
N GLU A 62 9.67 5.62 -1.07
CA GLU A 62 9.37 4.65 -0.02
C GLU A 62 10.45 4.71 1.08
N GLU A 63 10.71 5.95 1.55
CA GLU A 63 11.83 6.22 2.45
C GLU A 63 11.56 5.71 3.85
N LEU A 64 12.41 4.80 4.32
CA LEU A 64 12.38 4.24 5.66
C LEU A 64 13.78 4.20 6.26
N MET A 65 13.96 4.79 7.44
CA MET A 65 15.26 4.81 8.16
C MET A 65 16.43 5.33 7.30
N GLY A 66 16.18 6.30 6.42
CA GLY A 66 17.19 6.86 5.52
C GLY A 66 17.46 6.04 4.26
N HIS A 67 16.81 4.88 4.10
CA HIS A 67 16.87 4.08 2.88
C HIS A 67 15.75 4.50 1.92
N LYS A 68 16.05 4.53 0.62
CA LYS A 68 15.15 4.95 -0.45
C LYS A 68 15.04 3.86 -1.51
N PRO A 69 14.40 2.73 -1.21
CA PRO A 69 14.40 1.56 -2.10
C PRO A 69 13.85 1.88 -3.50
N PHE A 70 12.78 2.66 -3.59
CA PHE A 70 12.20 3.00 -4.89
C PHE A 70 13.11 3.91 -5.73
N LEU A 71 13.84 4.82 -5.09
CA LEU A 71 14.86 5.63 -5.80
C LEU A 71 15.97 4.73 -6.37
N VAL A 72 16.45 3.76 -5.59
CA VAL A 72 17.50 2.81 -6.01
C VAL A 72 17.03 1.96 -7.18
N ILE A 73 15.81 1.42 -7.11
CA ILE A 73 15.23 0.62 -8.20
C ILE A 73 15.05 1.49 -9.46
N ALA A 74 14.55 2.71 -9.31
CA ALA A 74 14.33 3.62 -10.43
C ALA A 74 15.66 4.02 -11.10
N ASP A 75 16.73 4.28 -10.34
CA ASP A 75 18.08 4.52 -10.87
C ASP A 75 18.57 3.32 -11.69
N TYR A 76 18.46 2.12 -11.13
CA TYR A 76 18.87 0.89 -11.82
C TYR A 76 18.11 0.70 -13.13
N LEU A 77 16.79 0.81 -13.11
CA LEU A 77 15.93 0.63 -14.28
C LEU A 77 16.21 1.67 -15.36
N ALA A 78 16.40 2.94 -14.98
CA ALA A 78 16.71 3.99 -15.92
C ALA A 78 18.05 3.74 -16.66
N ARG A 79 19.05 3.21 -15.96
CA ARG A 79 20.35 2.80 -16.59
C ARG A 79 20.17 1.62 -17.53
N HIS A 80 19.11 0.82 -17.38
CA HIS A 80 18.82 -0.36 -18.20
C HIS A 80 17.70 -0.13 -19.23
N GLY A 81 17.37 1.14 -19.53
CA GLY A 81 16.43 1.46 -20.61
C GLY A 81 14.96 1.40 -20.25
N ILE A 82 14.60 1.35 -18.97
CA ILE A 82 13.22 1.31 -18.49
C ILE A 82 12.90 2.63 -17.78
N ALA A 83 11.86 3.32 -18.22
CA ALA A 83 11.36 4.52 -17.57
C ALA A 83 10.57 4.15 -16.29
N THR A 84 10.53 5.09 -15.33
CA THR A 84 9.79 4.86 -14.08
C THR A 84 8.97 6.10 -13.69
N LEU A 85 7.77 5.90 -13.16
CA LEU A 85 6.99 6.91 -12.46
C LEU A 85 6.87 6.50 -10.99
N ARG A 86 7.45 7.33 -10.10
CA ARG A 86 7.30 7.24 -8.65
C ARG A 86 6.44 8.41 -8.19
N TYR A 87 5.54 8.22 -7.25
CA TYR A 87 4.67 9.29 -6.77
C TYR A 87 4.52 9.25 -5.24
N ASP A 88 4.25 10.40 -4.67
CA ASP A 88 3.94 10.52 -3.24
C ASP A 88 2.50 10.08 -3.00
N ASP A 89 2.28 9.33 -1.95
CA ASP A 89 0.95 8.91 -1.56
C ASP A 89 0.06 10.13 -1.25
N ARG A 90 -1.22 9.92 -1.31
CA ARG A 90 -2.25 10.91 -1.03
C ARG A 90 -1.98 11.63 0.31
N GLY A 91 -1.91 12.96 0.26
CA GLY A 91 -1.67 13.81 1.42
C GLY A 91 -0.22 13.86 1.91
N ILE A 92 0.73 13.27 1.15
CA ILE A 92 2.15 13.26 1.48
C ILE A 92 2.91 14.16 0.50
N ASP A 93 3.95 14.85 1.00
CA ASP A 93 4.87 15.72 0.29
C ASP A 93 4.18 16.64 -0.75
N LYS A 94 4.21 16.29 -2.05
CA LYS A 94 3.62 17.08 -3.12
C LYS A 94 2.23 16.62 -3.56
N SER A 95 1.69 15.61 -2.89
CA SER A 95 0.35 15.11 -3.17
C SER A 95 -0.69 15.75 -2.26
N THR A 96 -1.87 16.05 -2.84
CA THR A 96 -3.04 16.53 -2.10
C THR A 96 -3.93 15.37 -1.65
N GLY A 97 -5.00 15.71 -0.94
CA GLY A 97 -5.96 14.75 -0.38
C GLY A 97 -5.80 14.61 1.13
N ASP A 98 -6.73 13.91 1.76
CA ASP A 98 -6.71 13.67 3.20
C ASP A 98 -6.14 12.27 3.49
N PRO A 99 -4.94 12.17 4.08
CA PRO A 99 -4.32 10.88 4.38
C PRO A 99 -5.11 10.05 5.41
N ARG A 100 -6.04 10.66 6.15
CA ARG A 100 -6.89 9.96 7.12
C ARG A 100 -8.05 9.19 6.48
N THR A 101 -8.33 9.45 5.21
CA THR A 101 -9.42 8.80 4.44
C THR A 101 -8.90 7.76 3.46
N VAL A 102 -7.63 7.39 3.58
CA VAL A 102 -6.98 6.41 2.71
C VAL A 102 -7.56 5.02 2.94
N THR A 103 -7.91 4.35 1.84
CA THR A 103 -8.31 2.95 1.81
C THR A 103 -7.52 2.22 0.70
N LEU A 104 -7.45 0.90 0.74
CA LEU A 104 -6.90 0.10 -0.37
C LEU A 104 -7.53 0.50 -1.72
N GLN A 105 -8.85 0.76 -1.72
CA GLN A 105 -9.55 1.18 -2.92
C GLN A 105 -9.10 2.56 -3.40
N SER A 106 -8.92 3.54 -2.51
CA SER A 106 -8.44 4.87 -2.89
C SER A 106 -7.01 4.83 -3.43
N ASN A 107 -6.12 4.03 -2.80
CA ASN A 107 -4.75 3.83 -3.27
C ASN A 107 -4.72 3.15 -4.65
N MET A 108 -5.61 2.18 -4.88
CA MET A 108 -5.76 1.56 -6.20
C MET A 108 -6.20 2.57 -7.27
N LEU A 109 -7.12 3.48 -6.94
CA LEU A 109 -7.59 4.52 -7.87
C LEU A 109 -6.51 5.58 -8.13
N ASP A 110 -5.68 5.90 -7.15
CA ASP A 110 -4.51 6.77 -7.32
C ASP A 110 -3.47 6.14 -8.25
N ALA A 111 -3.16 4.86 -8.05
CA ALA A 111 -2.28 4.11 -8.94
C ALA A 111 -2.86 4.00 -10.36
N GLN A 112 -4.17 3.78 -10.49
CA GLN A 112 -4.85 3.80 -11.80
C GLN A 112 -4.70 5.15 -12.48
N ALA A 113 -4.87 6.27 -11.76
CA ALA A 113 -4.68 7.60 -12.31
C ALA A 113 -3.24 7.81 -12.83
N GLY A 114 -2.23 7.26 -12.15
CA GLY A 114 -0.84 7.24 -12.62
C GLY A 114 -0.67 6.47 -13.92
N ILE A 115 -1.29 5.30 -14.05
CA ILE A 115 -1.31 4.53 -15.30
C ILE A 115 -2.00 5.31 -16.42
N ASP A 116 -3.16 5.89 -16.13
CA ASP A 116 -3.92 6.66 -17.13
C ASP A 116 -3.13 7.91 -17.59
N TYR A 117 -2.41 8.56 -16.68
CA TYR A 117 -1.47 9.62 -17.00
C TYR A 117 -0.37 9.13 -17.97
N LEU A 118 0.29 8.01 -17.66
CA LEU A 118 1.33 7.44 -18.52
C LEU A 118 0.79 7.07 -19.91
N LYS A 119 -0.41 6.49 -19.99
CA LYS A 119 -1.11 6.21 -21.26
C LYS A 119 -1.40 7.48 -22.04
N GLY A 120 -1.83 8.54 -21.33
CA GLY A 120 -2.14 9.85 -21.92
C GLY A 120 -0.95 10.52 -22.58
N LEU A 121 0.28 10.27 -22.12
CA LEU A 121 1.50 10.80 -22.71
C LEU A 121 1.80 10.22 -24.12
N LYS A 122 1.27 9.04 -24.45
CA LYS A 122 1.47 8.35 -25.75
C LYS A 122 2.94 8.14 -26.11
N LYS A 123 3.81 8.05 -25.12
CA LYS A 123 5.27 7.90 -25.29
C LYS A 123 5.76 6.48 -25.03
N PHE A 124 5.00 5.71 -24.26
CA PHE A 124 5.44 4.40 -23.76
C PHE A 124 4.74 3.26 -24.52
N GLY A 125 5.45 2.15 -24.70
CA GLY A 125 4.90 0.94 -25.30
C GLY A 125 4.17 0.08 -24.28
N LYS A 126 4.93 -0.59 -23.40
CA LYS A 126 4.40 -1.38 -22.30
C LYS A 126 4.37 -0.58 -21.02
N ILE A 127 3.27 -0.64 -20.28
CA ILE A 127 3.11 0.02 -18.98
C ILE A 127 2.89 -1.06 -17.92
N GLY A 128 3.90 -1.23 -17.07
CA GLY A 128 3.85 -2.17 -15.95
C GLY A 128 3.70 -1.49 -14.60
N ILE A 129 3.57 -2.31 -13.58
CA ILE A 129 3.58 -1.89 -12.18
C ILE A 129 4.71 -2.63 -11.46
N ILE A 130 5.48 -1.91 -10.65
CA ILE A 130 6.28 -2.48 -9.57
C ILE A 130 5.59 -2.07 -8.28
N GLY A 131 5.10 -3.05 -7.50
CA GLY A 131 4.40 -2.78 -6.25
C GLY A 131 5.05 -3.50 -5.07
N HIS A 132 5.26 -2.78 -3.98
CA HIS A 132 5.75 -3.35 -2.74
C HIS A 132 4.60 -3.61 -1.77
N SER A 133 4.57 -4.79 -1.11
CA SER A 133 3.57 -5.13 -0.11
C SER A 133 2.13 -4.86 -0.62
N GLU A 134 1.37 -3.93 -0.02
CA GLU A 134 0.04 -3.51 -0.49
C GLU A 134 0.07 -3.05 -1.95
N GLY A 135 1.11 -2.32 -2.37
CA GLY A 135 1.29 -1.92 -3.77
C GLY A 135 1.38 -3.10 -4.73
N GLY A 136 1.90 -4.25 -4.28
CA GLY A 136 1.89 -5.49 -5.05
C GLY A 136 0.47 -6.03 -5.23
N LEU A 137 -0.36 -6.01 -4.19
CA LEU A 137 -1.79 -6.35 -4.27
C LEU A 137 -2.53 -5.41 -5.23
N ILE A 138 -2.30 -4.09 -5.11
CA ILE A 138 -2.86 -3.10 -6.04
C ILE A 138 -2.45 -3.40 -7.48
N GLY A 139 -1.18 -3.77 -7.70
CA GLY A 139 -0.67 -4.18 -9.00
C GLY A 139 -1.45 -5.36 -9.58
N TYR A 140 -1.71 -6.40 -8.79
CA TYR A 140 -2.52 -7.55 -9.22
C TYR A 140 -3.95 -7.14 -9.57
N MET A 141 -4.60 -6.31 -8.75
CA MET A 141 -5.96 -5.83 -9.00
C MET A 141 -6.05 -5.04 -10.31
N LEU A 142 -5.11 -4.13 -10.56
CA LEU A 142 -5.07 -3.33 -11.77
C LEU A 142 -4.75 -4.16 -13.02
N ALA A 143 -3.84 -5.13 -12.93
CA ALA A 143 -3.53 -6.03 -14.04
C ALA A 143 -4.71 -6.96 -14.37
N ALA A 144 -5.36 -7.53 -13.35
CA ALA A 144 -6.58 -8.32 -13.53
C ALA A 144 -7.70 -7.49 -14.19
N GLY A 145 -7.77 -6.19 -13.91
CA GLY A 145 -8.67 -5.23 -14.58
C GLY A 145 -8.20 -4.77 -15.98
N GLY A 146 -7.12 -5.33 -16.53
CA GLY A 146 -6.59 -4.98 -17.86
C GLY A 146 -5.97 -3.58 -17.91
N LYS A 147 -5.56 -3.01 -16.79
CA LYS A 147 -5.01 -1.66 -16.72
C LYS A 147 -3.51 -1.60 -16.96
N ALA A 148 -2.77 -2.63 -16.53
CA ALA A 148 -1.34 -2.76 -16.71
C ALA A 148 -1.00 -3.96 -17.60
N ASP A 149 0.13 -3.89 -18.33
CA ASP A 149 0.60 -4.96 -19.20
C ASP A 149 1.32 -6.07 -18.43
N PHE A 150 1.96 -5.74 -17.31
CA PHE A 150 2.68 -6.68 -16.44
C PHE A 150 2.82 -6.12 -15.02
N VAL A 151 3.12 -7.00 -14.07
CA VAL A 151 3.36 -6.65 -12.68
C VAL A 151 4.63 -7.32 -12.20
N VAL A 152 5.44 -6.57 -11.46
CA VAL A 152 6.51 -7.08 -10.61
C VAL A 152 6.09 -6.83 -9.17
N SER A 153 5.86 -7.89 -8.43
CA SER A 153 5.43 -7.80 -7.04
C SER A 153 6.60 -8.06 -6.09
N LEU A 154 6.86 -7.09 -5.23
CA LEU A 154 7.85 -7.17 -4.17
C LEU A 154 7.10 -7.46 -2.87
N ALA A 155 7.08 -8.72 -2.44
CA ALA A 155 6.37 -9.19 -1.25
C ALA A 155 4.87 -8.82 -1.21
N GLY A 156 4.21 -8.71 -2.37
CA GLY A 156 2.77 -8.41 -2.44
C GLY A 156 1.93 -9.60 -2.00
N PRO A 157 0.96 -9.40 -1.10
CA PRO A 157 0.11 -10.48 -0.61
C PRO A 157 -0.90 -10.92 -1.67
N VAL A 158 -1.21 -12.22 -1.67
CA VAL A 158 -2.27 -12.83 -2.51
C VAL A 158 -3.36 -13.50 -1.68
N LEU A 159 -3.26 -13.36 -0.36
CA LEU A 159 -4.23 -13.86 0.61
C LEU A 159 -5.12 -12.72 1.12
N GLN A 160 -6.23 -13.08 1.76
CA GLN A 160 -7.07 -12.11 2.46
C GLN A 160 -6.28 -11.39 3.56
N GLY A 161 -6.56 -10.11 3.77
CA GLY A 161 -5.79 -9.24 4.66
C GLY A 161 -5.69 -9.73 6.09
N ASP A 162 -6.76 -10.32 6.65
CA ASP A 162 -6.76 -10.92 7.98
C ASP A 162 -5.77 -12.10 8.08
N SER A 163 -5.69 -12.91 7.03
CA SER A 163 -4.74 -14.03 6.96
C SER A 163 -3.30 -13.55 6.87
N VAL A 164 -3.05 -12.53 6.05
CA VAL A 164 -1.73 -11.89 5.94
C VAL A 164 -1.29 -11.34 7.29
N LEU A 165 -2.14 -10.56 7.95
CA LEU A 165 -1.81 -9.95 9.24
C LEU A 165 -1.55 -10.99 10.34
N ARG A 166 -2.30 -12.10 10.35
CA ARG A 166 -2.04 -13.21 11.29
C ARG A 166 -0.69 -13.86 11.06
N MET A 167 -0.34 -14.11 9.79
CA MET A 167 0.96 -14.70 9.43
C MET A 167 2.10 -13.75 9.80
N GLN A 168 2.02 -12.49 9.41
CA GLN A 168 3.02 -11.47 9.74
C GLN A 168 3.23 -11.35 11.25
N ASN A 169 2.16 -11.23 12.04
CA ASN A 169 2.29 -11.13 13.49
C ASN A 169 2.94 -12.37 14.10
N ARG A 170 2.58 -13.57 13.63
CA ARG A 170 3.24 -14.81 14.07
C ARG A 170 4.75 -14.76 13.80
N ASP A 171 5.13 -14.42 12.58
CA ASP A 171 6.53 -14.45 12.15
C ASP A 171 7.35 -13.37 12.87
N ILE A 172 6.79 -12.18 13.03
CA ILE A 172 7.43 -11.08 13.78
C ILE A 172 7.64 -11.49 15.25
N LEU A 173 6.63 -12.01 15.91
CA LEU A 173 6.72 -12.40 17.32
C LEU A 173 7.69 -13.58 17.52
N THR A 174 7.68 -14.55 16.62
CA THR A 174 8.62 -15.67 16.64
C THR A 174 10.05 -15.18 16.43
N THR A 175 10.28 -14.30 15.46
CA THR A 175 11.61 -13.74 15.17
C THR A 175 12.10 -12.85 16.31
N ALA A 176 11.19 -12.17 17.02
CA ALA A 176 11.51 -11.41 18.23
C ALA A 176 11.81 -12.30 19.44
N GLY A 177 11.79 -13.63 19.30
CA GLY A 177 12.15 -14.59 20.35
C GLY A 177 11.02 -14.92 21.32
N LEU A 178 9.77 -14.59 20.99
CA LEU A 178 8.64 -15.00 21.81
C LEU A 178 8.45 -16.52 21.73
N ASP A 179 8.18 -17.16 22.87
CA ASP A 179 7.94 -18.59 22.91
C ASP A 179 6.64 -18.97 22.16
N LYS A 180 6.58 -20.23 21.72
CA LYS A 180 5.50 -20.75 20.90
C LYS A 180 4.13 -20.59 21.54
N GLU A 181 4.04 -20.80 22.86
CA GLU A 181 2.76 -20.72 23.60
C GLU A 181 2.20 -19.30 23.55
N ASN A 182 3.04 -18.29 23.80
CA ASN A 182 2.66 -16.89 23.75
C ASN A 182 2.34 -16.41 22.33
N VAL A 183 3.07 -16.89 21.31
CA VAL A 183 2.74 -16.65 19.89
C VAL A 183 1.36 -17.21 19.55
N GLU A 184 1.04 -18.43 19.97
CA GLU A 184 -0.25 -19.07 19.73
C GLU A 184 -1.40 -18.33 20.44
N LYS A 185 -1.19 -17.92 21.70
CA LYS A 185 -2.16 -17.10 22.46
C LYS A 185 -2.44 -15.78 21.75
N TYR A 186 -1.40 -15.07 21.33
CA TYR A 186 -1.56 -13.79 20.62
C TYR A 186 -2.30 -13.96 19.29
N THR A 187 -1.89 -14.91 18.47
CA THR A 187 -2.51 -15.16 17.16
C THR A 187 -3.95 -15.64 17.29
N THR A 188 -4.27 -16.40 18.35
CA THR A 188 -5.65 -16.81 18.67
C THR A 188 -6.50 -15.60 19.03
N ALA A 189 -5.98 -14.71 19.88
CA ALA A 189 -6.66 -13.48 20.27
C ALA A 189 -6.90 -12.56 19.05
N LEU A 190 -5.88 -12.35 18.22
CA LEU A 190 -5.98 -11.57 16.99
C LEU A 190 -7.02 -12.15 16.03
N ASN A 191 -7.02 -13.48 15.82
CA ASN A 191 -8.02 -14.14 14.99
C ASN A 191 -9.45 -13.91 15.50
N ARG A 192 -9.67 -14.00 16.82
CA ARG A 192 -10.98 -13.78 17.43
C ARG A 192 -11.48 -12.35 17.19
N ILE A 193 -10.57 -11.38 17.23
CA ILE A 193 -10.90 -9.98 16.94
C ILE A 193 -11.25 -9.80 15.45
N PHE A 194 -10.50 -10.40 14.54
CA PHE A 194 -10.84 -10.35 13.11
C PHE A 194 -12.19 -10.98 12.82
N GLN A 195 -12.47 -12.16 13.38
CA GLN A 195 -13.78 -12.82 13.21
C GLN A 195 -14.93 -11.94 13.72
N TYR A 196 -14.75 -11.28 14.87
CA TYR A 196 -15.73 -10.33 15.38
C TYR A 196 -15.94 -9.17 14.40
N LYS A 197 -14.87 -8.53 13.92
CA LYS A 197 -14.96 -7.41 12.98
C LYS A 197 -15.60 -7.79 11.64
N ILE A 198 -15.21 -8.92 11.09
CA ILE A 198 -15.76 -9.44 9.81
C ILE A 198 -17.24 -9.81 9.94
N SER A 199 -17.68 -10.29 11.12
CA SER A 199 -19.08 -10.68 11.34
C SER A 199 -20.07 -9.51 11.28
N GLY A 200 -19.59 -8.27 11.33
CA GLY A 200 -20.45 -7.07 11.37
C GLY A 200 -21.24 -6.92 12.67
N GLN A 201 -21.01 -7.77 13.66
CA GLN A 201 -21.64 -7.67 14.99
C GLN A 201 -21.16 -6.40 15.68
N LYS A 202 -22.07 -5.75 16.41
CA LYS A 202 -21.73 -4.61 17.27
C LYS A 202 -21.90 -4.97 18.73
N MET A 203 -20.93 -4.66 19.55
CA MET A 203 -21.06 -4.82 20.99
C MET A 203 -22.05 -3.80 21.58
N LYS A 204 -22.77 -4.22 22.61
CA LYS A 204 -23.75 -3.35 23.29
C LYS A 204 -23.15 -2.12 23.95
N PHE A 205 -21.85 -2.15 24.27
CA PHE A 205 -21.22 -1.10 25.09
C PHE A 205 -20.20 -0.25 24.35
N SER A 206 -19.28 -0.84 23.57
CA SER A 206 -18.26 -0.09 22.84
C SER A 206 -17.45 -1.00 21.91
N ASP A 207 -17.18 -0.53 20.69
CA ASP A 207 -16.24 -1.16 19.76
C ASP A 207 -14.82 -0.58 19.87
N LYS A 208 -14.56 0.27 20.88
CA LYS A 208 -13.20 0.82 21.11
C LYS A 208 -12.21 -0.30 21.43
N PRO A 209 -11.00 -0.29 20.82
CA PRO A 209 -10.02 -1.35 21.01
C PRO A 209 -9.69 -1.66 22.47
N GLU A 210 -9.63 -0.63 23.32
CA GLU A 210 -9.35 -0.77 24.76
C GLU A 210 -10.43 -1.55 25.52
N VAL A 211 -11.65 -1.60 25.01
CA VAL A 211 -12.78 -2.35 25.57
C VAL A 211 -12.93 -3.69 24.87
N LEU A 212 -12.85 -3.68 23.55
CA LEU A 212 -13.04 -4.84 22.68
C LEU A 212 -12.03 -5.95 22.96
N VAL A 213 -10.72 -5.58 23.01
CA VAL A 213 -9.65 -6.57 23.20
C VAL A 213 -9.78 -7.31 24.53
N PRO A 214 -9.91 -6.66 25.70
CA PRO A 214 -10.12 -7.38 26.95
C PRO A 214 -11.37 -8.27 26.94
N MET A 215 -12.46 -7.81 26.35
CA MET A 215 -13.72 -8.59 26.32
C MET A 215 -13.60 -9.85 25.46
N LEU A 216 -12.97 -9.76 24.30
CA LEU A 216 -12.82 -10.90 23.39
C LEU A 216 -11.72 -11.88 23.79
N THR A 217 -10.88 -11.52 24.77
CA THR A 217 -9.72 -12.31 25.17
C THR A 217 -9.70 -12.65 26.66
N THR A 218 -10.86 -12.63 27.35
CA THR A 218 -10.99 -12.88 28.79
C THR A 218 -10.45 -14.23 29.22
N ASP A 219 -10.63 -15.24 28.39
CA ASP A 219 -10.19 -16.63 28.61
C ASP A 219 -8.78 -16.91 28.09
N ILE A 220 -8.13 -15.93 27.46
CA ILE A 220 -6.76 -16.05 26.94
C ILE A 220 -5.82 -15.34 27.91
N ASN A 221 -4.97 -16.10 28.60
CA ASN A 221 -3.96 -15.53 29.49
C ASN A 221 -2.80 -14.95 28.69
N LEU A 222 -3.00 -13.70 28.18
CA LEU A 222 -1.97 -12.91 27.49
C LEU A 222 -1.14 -12.11 28.50
N MET A 223 0.16 -12.03 28.25
CA MET A 223 1.05 -11.10 28.95
C MET A 223 0.58 -9.64 28.77
N PRO A 224 0.73 -8.77 29.80
CA PRO A 224 0.26 -7.38 29.72
C PRO A 224 0.77 -6.63 28.48
N GLU A 225 2.04 -6.83 28.12
CA GLU A 225 2.65 -6.22 26.93
C GLU A 225 2.00 -6.69 25.65
N LEU A 226 1.70 -7.99 25.52
CA LEU A 226 1.02 -8.53 24.36
C LEU A 226 -0.42 -8.03 24.25
N LYS A 227 -1.11 -7.83 25.39
CA LYS A 227 -2.44 -7.19 25.38
C LYS A 227 -2.36 -5.76 24.88
N LYS A 228 -1.36 -4.98 25.32
CA LYS A 228 -1.15 -3.62 24.87
C LYS A 228 -0.86 -3.58 23.37
N ASN A 229 0.04 -4.43 22.89
CA ASN A 229 0.38 -4.53 21.47
C ASN A 229 -0.85 -4.93 20.63
N LEU A 230 -1.71 -5.81 21.14
CA LEU A 230 -2.93 -6.21 20.48
C LEU A 230 -3.94 -5.05 20.38
N VAL A 231 -4.07 -4.22 21.41
CA VAL A 231 -4.89 -2.99 21.37
C VAL A 231 -4.37 -2.02 20.30
N GLU A 232 -3.06 -1.79 20.24
CA GLU A 232 -2.48 -0.91 19.20
C GLU A 232 -2.66 -1.50 17.80
N ALA A 233 -2.47 -2.81 17.63
CA ALA A 233 -2.73 -3.47 16.36
C ALA A 233 -4.19 -3.31 15.90
N VAL A 234 -5.15 -3.41 16.83
CA VAL A 234 -6.57 -3.22 16.52
C VAL A 234 -6.89 -1.77 16.18
N LYS A 235 -6.25 -0.79 16.83
CA LYS A 235 -6.38 0.64 16.45
C LYS A 235 -5.93 0.87 15.02
N MET A 236 -4.85 0.22 14.60
CA MET A 236 -4.38 0.31 13.22
C MET A 236 -5.37 -0.32 12.23
N ILE A 237 -5.98 -1.46 12.58
CA ILE A 237 -6.98 -2.14 11.76
C ILE A 237 -8.27 -1.31 11.62
N ASP A 238 -8.59 -0.49 12.61
CA ASP A 238 -9.77 0.39 12.60
C ASP A 238 -9.55 1.68 11.78
N GLN A 239 -8.34 1.92 11.30
CA GLN A 239 -8.13 2.97 10.31
C GLN A 239 -8.73 2.54 8.97
N PRO A 240 -9.26 3.46 8.15
CA PRO A 240 -9.70 3.12 6.81
C PRO A 240 -8.49 2.69 5.98
N TRP A 241 -8.46 1.43 5.61
CA TRP A 241 -7.45 0.82 4.73
C TRP A 241 -7.98 0.70 3.32
#